data_d32fe1b12e1bc67533205a5aa71e7eab
#
_entry.id   d32fe1b12e1bc67533205a5aa71e7eab
#
_cell.length_a   1.000
_cell.length_b   1.000
_cell.length_c   1.000
_cell.angle_alpha   90.00
_cell.angle_beta   90.00
_cell.angle_gamma   90.00
#
_symmetry.space_group_name_H-M   'P 1'
#
loop_
_entity.id
_entity.type
_entity.pdbx_description
1 polymer ?
#
loop_
_entity_poly.entity_id
_entity_poly.type
_entity_poly.pdbx_seq_one_letter_code
_entity_poly.pdbx_strand_id
1 'polypeptide(L)'
;MSELTQEIEKEEGMYVYDKKIECPVCMKEFTTKIVKTGKARFKGSEMDLRPIYEGVDTIKYDVYMCPHCGYSAVSREFNKYAGISGGHDEIYSYDEAVVRYKMALLTAIKKPAKLSECAYLCLKLSWLYRSMSEEKIEEHYREKAYKGFEEALQKEYPPICGMDENTISYLMSVLAYKSGDNDKAMQYGYSVISSRGASTKLKDKEREIIDILKAEK
;
A
#
# COMPACT_ATOMS: atom_id res chain seq x y z
N MET A 1 -2.22 -9.21 26.83
CA MET A 1 -1.23 -8.57 25.91
C MET A 1 0.11 -8.64 26.62
N SER A 2 1.18 -8.99 25.92
CA SER A 2 2.52 -9.03 26.53
C SER A 2 3.04 -7.60 26.77
N GLU A 3 3.94 -7.42 27.75
CA GLU A 3 4.59 -6.12 28.01
C GLU A 3 5.25 -5.55 26.76
N LEU A 4 5.86 -6.41 25.94
CA LEU A 4 6.47 -6.05 24.66
C LEU A 4 5.45 -5.45 23.66
N THR A 5 4.23 -6.00 23.62
CA THR A 5 3.15 -5.47 22.76
C THR A 5 2.74 -4.07 23.18
N GLN A 6 2.64 -3.84 24.49
CA GLN A 6 2.28 -2.52 25.04
C GLN A 6 3.38 -1.47 24.80
N GLU A 7 4.66 -1.85 24.85
CA GLU A 7 5.77 -0.95 24.53
C GLU A 7 5.76 -0.55 23.05
N ILE A 8 5.56 -1.51 22.14
CA ILE A 8 5.46 -1.24 20.68
C ILE A 8 4.28 -0.31 20.39
N GLU A 9 3.11 -0.56 20.98
CA GLU A 9 1.92 0.27 20.81
C GLU A 9 2.15 1.69 21.33
N LYS A 10 2.79 1.84 22.49
CA LYS A 10 3.12 3.13 23.07
C LYS A 10 4.14 3.89 22.21
N GLU A 11 5.12 3.22 21.67
CA GLU A 11 6.08 3.80 20.74
C GLU A 11 5.39 4.30 19.48
N GLU A 12 4.56 3.47 18.85
CA GLU A 12 3.81 3.84 17.64
C GLU A 12 2.87 5.02 17.87
N GLY A 13 2.23 5.11 19.05
CA GLY A 13 1.37 6.23 19.45
C GLY A 13 2.07 7.60 19.38
N MET A 14 3.40 7.66 19.57
CA MET A 14 4.15 8.91 19.45
C MET A 14 4.21 9.44 18.01
N TYR A 15 4.00 8.59 17.02
CA TYR A 15 4.07 8.94 15.59
C TYR A 15 2.72 9.32 14.99
N VAL A 16 1.61 9.11 15.70
CA VAL A 16 0.27 9.37 15.19
C VAL A 16 -0.45 10.46 16.01
N TYR A 17 -1.50 11.02 15.43
CA TYR A 17 -2.41 11.94 16.12
C TYR A 17 -3.80 11.88 15.49
N ASP A 18 -4.78 12.31 16.23
CA ASP A 18 -6.15 12.42 15.76
C ASP A 18 -6.34 13.69 14.92
N LYS A 19 -6.98 13.52 13.79
CA LYS A 19 -7.33 14.60 12.87
C LYS A 19 -8.82 14.62 12.60
N LYS A 20 -9.42 15.81 12.71
CA LYS A 20 -10.82 16.05 12.35
C LYS A 20 -10.94 16.27 10.86
N ILE A 21 -11.81 15.55 10.20
CA ILE A 21 -12.06 15.67 8.76
C ILE A 21 -13.55 15.61 8.47
N GLU A 22 -13.98 16.21 7.37
CA GLU A 22 -15.35 16.14 6.86
C GLU A 22 -15.46 15.07 5.79
N CYS A 23 -16.50 14.26 5.85
CA CYS A 23 -16.78 13.25 4.84
C CYS A 23 -17.32 13.91 3.56
N PRO A 24 -16.70 13.69 2.37
CA PRO A 24 -17.16 14.30 1.12
C PRO A 24 -18.50 13.74 0.61
N VAL A 25 -19.01 12.68 1.25
CA VAL A 25 -20.27 12.01 0.84
C VAL A 25 -21.45 12.41 1.74
N CYS A 26 -21.29 12.35 3.05
CA CYS A 26 -22.38 12.66 3.97
C CYS A 26 -22.22 13.99 4.70
N MET A 27 -21.15 14.74 4.45
CA MET A 27 -20.83 16.05 4.99
C MET A 27 -20.73 16.11 6.52
N LYS A 28 -20.60 14.94 7.18
CA LYS A 28 -20.43 14.87 8.63
C LYS A 28 -18.95 14.86 9.00
N GLU A 29 -18.63 15.58 10.06
CA GLU A 29 -17.30 15.54 10.65
C GLU A 29 -17.07 14.25 11.43
N PHE A 30 -15.83 13.76 11.38
CA PHE A 30 -15.38 12.64 12.20
C PHE A 30 -13.88 12.74 12.45
N THR A 31 -13.38 11.95 13.37
CA THR A 31 -11.97 11.89 13.72
C THR A 31 -11.33 10.66 13.10
N THR A 32 -10.13 10.82 12.54
CA THR A 32 -9.30 9.72 12.03
C THR A 32 -7.86 9.92 12.50
N LYS A 33 -7.13 8.83 12.62
CA LYS A 33 -5.71 8.86 12.98
C LYS A 33 -4.84 9.05 11.75
N ILE A 34 -3.84 9.87 11.87
CA ILE A 34 -2.85 10.11 10.80
C ILE A 34 -1.43 10.12 11.36
N VAL A 35 -0.46 9.82 10.51
CA VAL A 35 0.96 9.87 10.87
C VAL A 35 1.45 11.31 10.90
N LYS A 36 2.20 11.68 11.94
CA LYS A 36 2.80 13.03 12.10
C LYS A 36 3.85 13.28 11.02
N THR A 37 3.63 14.30 10.21
CA THR A 37 4.55 14.70 9.15
C THR A 37 5.95 14.99 9.70
N GLY A 38 6.97 14.39 9.10
CA GLY A 38 8.38 14.60 9.46
C GLY A 38 8.87 13.82 10.67
N LYS A 39 8.00 13.10 11.40
CA LYS A 39 8.44 12.20 12.48
C LYS A 39 8.78 10.80 12.00
N ALA A 40 7.94 10.21 11.14
CA ALA A 40 8.20 8.91 10.56
C ALA A 40 9.37 9.00 9.56
N ARG A 41 10.50 8.36 9.88
CA ARG A 41 11.69 8.33 9.02
C ARG A 41 11.64 7.14 8.07
N PHE A 42 11.69 7.41 6.78
CA PHE A 42 11.75 6.37 5.76
C PHE A 42 13.09 5.61 5.84
N LYS A 43 13.05 4.29 5.99
CA LYS A 43 14.21 3.40 6.06
C LYS A 43 14.47 2.65 4.76
N GLY A 44 13.48 2.53 3.91
CA GLY A 44 13.57 1.79 2.66
C GLY A 44 12.23 1.19 2.25
N SER A 45 12.28 0.24 1.35
CA SER A 45 11.09 -0.52 0.94
C SER A 45 11.42 -1.99 0.80
N GLU A 46 10.43 -2.84 1.04
CA GLU A 46 10.47 -4.25 0.69
C GLU A 46 10.59 -4.42 -0.85
N MET A 47 10.78 -5.65 -1.30
CA MET A 47 10.91 -5.96 -2.71
C MET A 47 9.70 -5.45 -3.53
N ASP A 48 8.49 -5.67 -3.05
CA ASP A 48 7.24 -5.23 -3.68
C ASP A 48 6.83 -3.78 -3.38
N LEU A 49 7.82 -2.94 -3.08
CA LEU A 49 7.69 -1.50 -2.80
C LEU A 49 6.93 -1.12 -1.53
N ARG A 50 6.58 -2.09 -0.65
CA ARG A 50 6.03 -1.74 0.66
C ARG A 50 7.02 -0.83 1.40
N PRO A 51 6.60 0.39 1.79
CA PRO A 51 7.48 1.31 2.50
C PRO A 51 7.73 0.84 3.94
N ILE A 52 8.98 1.01 4.39
CA ILE A 52 9.40 0.73 5.76
C ILE A 52 9.74 2.05 6.43
N TYR A 53 9.10 2.32 7.56
CA TYR A 53 9.35 3.49 8.40
C TYR A 53 9.79 3.08 9.80
N GLU A 54 10.50 3.96 10.47
CA GLU A 54 10.92 3.78 11.84
C GLU A 54 9.76 4.03 12.80
N GLY A 55 9.50 3.08 13.70
CA GLY A 55 8.55 3.23 14.83
C GLY A 55 7.06 3.24 14.45
N VAL A 56 6.71 3.17 13.17
CA VAL A 56 5.30 3.18 12.74
C VAL A 56 5.10 2.45 11.43
N ASP A 57 4.09 1.59 11.35
CA ASP A 57 3.62 1.06 10.06
C ASP A 57 2.59 2.02 9.45
N THR A 58 3.07 2.89 8.56
CA THR A 58 2.24 3.94 7.95
C THR A 58 1.06 3.41 7.15
N ILE A 59 1.11 2.15 6.69
CA ILE A 59 0.03 1.53 5.93
C ILE A 59 -1.26 1.43 6.73
N LYS A 60 -1.18 1.23 8.03
CA LYS A 60 -2.36 1.19 8.91
C LYS A 60 -3.20 2.49 8.87
N TYR A 61 -2.59 3.62 8.52
CA TYR A 61 -3.16 4.97 8.61
C TYR A 61 -3.48 5.60 7.24
N ASP A 62 -3.21 4.92 6.14
CA ASP A 62 -3.33 5.49 4.80
C ASP A 62 -4.79 5.52 4.28
N VAL A 63 -5.70 4.75 4.88
CA VAL A 63 -7.12 4.74 4.53
C VAL A 63 -7.97 5.42 5.59
N TYR A 64 -8.75 6.42 5.18
CA TYR A 64 -9.77 7.03 6.01
C TYR A 64 -11.12 6.38 5.76
N MET A 65 -11.89 6.16 6.81
CA MET A 65 -13.23 5.57 6.76
C MET A 65 -14.20 6.42 7.59
N CYS A 66 -15.25 6.91 6.94
CA CYS A 66 -16.31 7.64 7.61
C CYS A 66 -17.17 6.69 8.45
N PRO A 67 -17.28 6.87 9.77
CA PRO A 67 -18.09 6.01 10.62
C PRO A 67 -19.61 6.20 10.42
N HIS A 68 -20.03 7.29 9.76
CA HIS A 68 -21.44 7.61 9.55
C HIS A 68 -22.05 6.97 8.31
N CYS A 69 -21.29 6.90 7.20
CA CYS A 69 -21.82 6.38 5.94
C CYS A 69 -20.98 5.23 5.34
N GLY A 70 -19.86 4.87 5.97
CA GLY A 70 -18.97 3.81 5.50
C GLY A 70 -18.10 4.19 4.30
N TYR A 71 -18.19 5.43 3.76
CA TYR A 71 -17.31 5.87 2.69
C TYR A 71 -15.86 5.76 3.11
N SER A 72 -15.05 5.08 2.30
CA SER A 72 -13.64 4.82 2.58
C SER A 72 -12.79 5.00 1.35
N ALA A 73 -11.65 5.65 1.50
CA ALA A 73 -10.67 5.84 0.43
C ALA A 73 -9.26 6.06 1.03
N VAL A 74 -8.23 5.91 0.20
CA VAL A 74 -6.88 6.32 0.60
C VAL A 74 -6.87 7.82 0.91
N SER A 75 -6.02 8.23 1.84
CA SER A 75 -5.99 9.58 2.39
C SER A 75 -5.94 10.70 1.34
N ARG A 76 -5.17 10.51 0.27
CA ARG A 76 -5.06 11.45 -0.85
C ARG A 76 -6.36 11.63 -1.67
N GLU A 77 -7.21 10.59 -1.70
CA GLU A 77 -8.48 10.56 -2.44
C GLU A 77 -9.67 10.95 -1.57
N PHE A 78 -9.53 10.85 -0.24
CA PHE A 78 -10.62 11.09 0.71
C PHE A 78 -11.04 12.55 0.77
N ASN A 79 -10.13 13.47 0.44
CA ASN A 79 -10.28 14.92 0.32
C ASN A 79 -10.62 15.76 1.57
N LYS A 80 -10.02 16.76 1.74
CA LYS A 80 -9.62 18.11 1.44
C LYS A 80 -9.66 19.09 2.60
N TYR A 81 -10.35 18.90 3.72
CA TYR A 81 -10.33 19.85 4.83
C TYR A 81 -10.26 19.17 6.18
N ALA A 82 -9.31 19.65 6.96
CA ALA A 82 -9.06 19.09 8.26
C ALA A 82 -8.86 20.19 9.27
N GLY A 83 -9.66 20.16 10.30
CA GLY A 83 -9.33 20.77 11.57
C GLY A 83 -8.31 19.92 12.33
N ILE A 84 -7.52 20.52 13.22
CA ILE A 84 -6.66 19.79 14.16
C ILE A 84 -7.53 19.44 15.37
N SER A 85 -7.63 18.15 15.71
CA SER A 85 -8.16 17.72 17.01
C SER A 85 -7.01 17.21 17.87
N GLY A 86 -7.07 17.49 19.16
CA GLY A 86 -6.06 17.05 20.13
C GLY A 86 -6.00 15.52 20.21
N GLY A 87 -4.79 14.99 20.38
CA GLY A 87 -4.52 13.57 20.24
C GLY A 87 -4.95 12.70 21.42
N HIS A 88 -5.21 11.45 21.11
CA HIS A 88 -5.13 10.32 22.02
C HIS A 88 -4.03 9.36 21.53
N ASP A 89 -3.37 8.67 22.47
CA ASP A 89 -2.27 7.75 22.20
C ASP A 89 -2.73 6.39 21.64
N GLU A 90 -3.98 6.26 21.24
CA GLU A 90 -4.51 5.06 20.61
C GLU A 90 -4.03 4.92 19.17
N ILE A 91 -3.68 3.71 18.78
CA ILE A 91 -3.25 3.34 17.42
C ILE A 91 -4.32 2.48 16.74
N TYR A 92 -4.22 2.33 15.41
CA TYR A 92 -4.99 1.30 14.71
C TYR A 92 -4.31 -0.05 14.79
N SER A 93 -5.08 -1.08 15.12
CA SER A 93 -4.67 -2.47 14.92
C SER A 93 -4.59 -2.82 13.43
N TYR A 94 -3.93 -3.93 13.10
CA TYR A 94 -3.95 -4.45 11.72
C TYR A 94 -5.35 -4.87 11.28
N ASP A 95 -6.17 -5.42 12.18
CA ASP A 95 -7.56 -5.79 11.88
C ASP A 95 -8.40 -4.58 11.49
N GLU A 96 -8.28 -3.47 12.23
CA GLU A 96 -8.96 -2.22 11.89
C GLU A 96 -8.47 -1.65 10.56
N ALA A 97 -7.17 -1.71 10.29
CA ALA A 97 -6.62 -1.29 9.01
C ALA A 97 -7.17 -2.16 7.86
N VAL A 98 -7.21 -3.48 8.02
CA VAL A 98 -7.81 -4.41 7.03
C VAL A 98 -9.27 -4.07 6.76
N VAL A 99 -10.09 -3.81 7.79
CA VAL A 99 -11.48 -3.39 7.60
C VAL A 99 -11.57 -2.11 6.76
N ARG A 100 -10.77 -1.11 7.07
CA ARG A 100 -10.72 0.17 6.32
C ARG A 100 -10.36 -0.03 4.86
N TYR A 101 -9.35 -0.85 4.56
CA TYR A 101 -8.93 -1.15 3.20
C TYR A 101 -9.98 -1.96 2.42
N LYS A 102 -10.65 -2.94 3.05
CA LYS A 102 -11.76 -3.67 2.43
C LYS A 102 -12.93 -2.73 2.09
N MET A 103 -13.26 -1.79 2.98
CA MET A 103 -14.27 -0.78 2.71
C MET A 103 -13.86 0.19 1.60
N ALA A 104 -12.58 0.57 1.54
CA ALA A 104 -12.06 1.37 0.43
C ALA A 104 -12.13 0.61 -0.91
N LEU A 105 -11.80 -0.67 -0.93
CA LEU A 105 -11.93 -1.51 -2.13
C LEU A 105 -13.39 -1.64 -2.58
N LEU A 106 -14.33 -1.87 -1.65
CA LEU A 106 -15.76 -1.89 -1.96
C LEU A 106 -16.26 -0.55 -2.50
N THR A 107 -15.77 0.55 -1.94
CA THR A 107 -16.08 1.90 -2.42
C THR A 107 -15.54 2.12 -3.83
N ALA A 108 -14.30 1.72 -4.10
CA ALA A 108 -13.66 1.83 -5.42
C ALA A 108 -14.39 1.00 -6.49
N ILE A 109 -14.83 -0.21 -6.14
CA ILE A 109 -15.61 -1.07 -7.05
C ILE A 109 -16.99 -0.47 -7.38
N LYS A 110 -17.68 0.12 -6.38
CA LYS A 110 -19.01 0.74 -6.58
C LYS A 110 -18.95 2.09 -7.30
N LYS A 111 -17.93 2.86 -7.04
CA LYS A 111 -17.59 4.08 -7.74
C LYS A 111 -16.74 3.64 -8.94
N PRO A 112 -17.01 4.03 -10.18
CA PRO A 112 -16.19 3.60 -11.32
C PRO A 112 -14.75 4.12 -11.20
N ALA A 113 -14.00 3.51 -10.29
CA ALA A 113 -12.60 3.80 -10.08
C ALA A 113 -11.74 3.14 -11.16
N LYS A 114 -10.50 3.61 -11.31
CA LYS A 114 -9.51 2.99 -12.19
C LYS A 114 -9.20 1.56 -11.73
N LEU A 115 -8.92 0.67 -12.66
CA LEU A 115 -8.52 -0.71 -12.35
C LEU A 115 -7.27 -0.74 -11.48
N SER A 116 -6.31 0.13 -11.78
CA SER A 116 -5.08 0.29 -11.00
C SER A 116 -5.32 0.69 -9.54
N GLU A 117 -6.36 1.49 -9.26
CA GLU A 117 -6.72 1.86 -7.89
C GLU A 117 -7.16 0.64 -7.09
N CYS A 118 -8.03 -0.21 -7.67
CA CYS A 118 -8.45 -1.46 -7.04
C CYS A 118 -7.27 -2.42 -6.86
N ALA A 119 -6.40 -2.55 -7.87
CA ALA A 119 -5.20 -3.38 -7.80
C ALA A 119 -4.25 -2.91 -6.68
N TYR A 120 -4.07 -1.61 -6.54
CA TYR A 120 -3.21 -1.04 -5.50
C TYR A 120 -3.78 -1.23 -4.09
N LEU A 121 -5.10 -1.16 -3.93
CA LEU A 121 -5.75 -1.50 -2.65
C LEU A 121 -5.57 -2.98 -2.32
N CYS A 122 -5.66 -3.88 -3.30
CA CYS A 122 -5.36 -5.30 -3.11
C CYS A 122 -3.88 -5.51 -2.71
N LEU A 123 -2.93 -4.83 -3.35
CA LEU A 123 -1.52 -4.89 -2.98
C LEU A 123 -1.30 -4.47 -1.52
N LYS A 124 -1.91 -3.37 -1.09
CA LYS A 124 -1.80 -2.91 0.30
C LYS A 124 -2.47 -3.85 1.29
N LEU A 125 -3.58 -4.50 0.91
CA LEU A 125 -4.17 -5.57 1.72
C LEU A 125 -3.22 -6.76 1.87
N SER A 126 -2.51 -7.17 0.80
CA SER A 126 -1.52 -8.23 0.91
C SER A 126 -0.40 -7.87 1.90
N TRP A 127 0.05 -6.63 1.92
CA TRP A 127 1.05 -6.16 2.89
C TRP A 127 0.56 -6.22 4.34
N LEU A 128 -0.70 -5.84 4.60
CA LEU A 128 -1.29 -5.94 5.94
C LEU A 128 -1.39 -7.40 6.40
N TYR A 129 -1.87 -8.30 5.53
CA TYR A 129 -1.96 -9.72 5.86
C TYR A 129 -0.58 -10.37 6.05
N ARG A 130 0.46 -9.91 5.34
CA ARG A 130 1.85 -10.32 5.59
C ARG A 130 2.29 -9.94 7.00
N SER A 131 1.96 -8.74 7.48
CA SER A 131 2.28 -8.32 8.85
C SER A 131 1.54 -9.13 9.91
N MET A 132 0.39 -9.70 9.56
CA MET A 132 -0.40 -10.59 10.43
C MET A 132 0.02 -12.06 10.32
N SER A 133 1.00 -12.39 9.47
CA SER A 133 1.44 -13.76 9.17
C SER A 133 0.31 -14.65 8.59
N GLU A 134 -0.64 -14.04 7.89
CA GLU A 134 -1.78 -14.71 7.24
C GLU A 134 -1.44 -15.01 5.77
N GLU A 135 -0.50 -15.94 5.54
CA GLU A 135 0.14 -16.23 4.25
C GLU A 135 -0.86 -16.50 3.11
N LYS A 136 -1.87 -17.36 3.34
CA LYS A 136 -2.86 -17.71 2.31
C LYS A 136 -3.70 -16.51 1.86
N ILE A 137 -4.01 -15.61 2.80
CA ILE A 137 -4.83 -14.43 2.50
C ILE A 137 -3.93 -13.37 1.85
N GLU A 138 -2.69 -13.25 2.29
CA GLU A 138 -1.67 -12.40 1.65
C GLU A 138 -1.53 -12.77 0.18
N GLU A 139 -1.29 -14.05 -0.11
CA GLU A 139 -1.15 -14.58 -1.47
C GLU A 139 -2.37 -14.27 -2.33
N HIS A 140 -3.57 -14.53 -1.82
CA HIS A 140 -4.82 -14.22 -2.52
C HIS A 140 -4.94 -12.75 -2.93
N TYR A 141 -4.61 -11.81 -2.04
CA TYR A 141 -4.65 -10.38 -2.36
C TYR A 141 -3.49 -9.95 -3.26
N ARG A 142 -2.30 -10.55 -3.13
CA ARG A 142 -1.17 -10.35 -4.04
C ARG A 142 -1.50 -10.76 -5.46
N GLU A 143 -2.10 -11.95 -5.65
CA GLU A 143 -2.56 -12.39 -6.97
C GLU A 143 -3.62 -11.46 -7.58
N LYS A 144 -4.57 -11.00 -6.76
CA LYS A 144 -5.56 -10.00 -7.21
C LYS A 144 -4.90 -8.69 -7.65
N ALA A 145 -3.90 -8.25 -6.91
CA ALA A 145 -3.12 -7.07 -7.28
C ALA A 145 -2.39 -7.28 -8.61
N TYR A 146 -1.71 -8.42 -8.77
CA TYR A 146 -0.98 -8.76 -10.00
C TYR A 146 -1.90 -8.74 -11.22
N LYS A 147 -2.99 -9.51 -11.20
CA LYS A 147 -3.98 -9.58 -12.28
C LYS A 147 -4.62 -8.22 -12.56
N GLY A 148 -4.95 -7.47 -11.50
CA GLY A 148 -5.54 -6.14 -11.63
C GLY A 148 -4.60 -5.12 -12.27
N PHE A 149 -3.31 -5.12 -11.91
CA PHE A 149 -2.32 -4.26 -12.56
C PHE A 149 -2.05 -4.70 -14.00
N GLU A 150 -2.02 -6.00 -14.28
CA GLU A 150 -1.85 -6.52 -15.64
C GLU A 150 -2.98 -6.03 -16.56
N GLU A 151 -4.23 -6.06 -16.09
CA GLU A 151 -5.37 -5.53 -16.82
C GLU A 151 -5.33 -3.99 -16.93
N ALA A 152 -4.93 -3.31 -15.85
CA ALA A 152 -4.79 -1.85 -15.84
C ALA A 152 -3.77 -1.37 -16.87
N LEU A 153 -2.62 -2.02 -16.98
CA LEU A 153 -1.57 -1.67 -17.95
C LEU A 153 -2.00 -1.80 -19.41
N GLN A 154 -3.06 -2.56 -19.71
CA GLN A 154 -3.65 -2.62 -21.05
C GLN A 154 -4.57 -1.43 -21.36
N LYS A 155 -5.09 -0.74 -20.35
CA LYS A 155 -6.14 0.28 -20.46
C LYS A 155 -5.74 1.65 -19.93
N GLU A 156 -4.69 1.73 -19.14
CA GLU A 156 -4.25 2.94 -18.46
C GLU A 156 -2.78 3.25 -18.82
N TYR A 157 -2.43 4.53 -18.78
CA TYR A 157 -1.06 5.00 -19.02
C TYR A 157 -0.41 5.49 -17.72
N PRO A 158 0.91 5.33 -17.56
CA PRO A 158 1.65 5.92 -16.44
C PRO A 158 1.48 7.45 -16.37
N PRO A 159 1.49 8.04 -15.17
CA PRO A 159 1.74 7.39 -13.88
C PRO A 159 0.56 6.57 -13.36
N ILE A 160 0.81 5.33 -12.97
CA ILE A 160 -0.18 4.41 -12.40
C ILE A 160 -0.03 4.42 -10.89
N CYS A 161 -1.05 4.84 -10.16
CA CYS A 161 -1.02 5.03 -8.71
C CYS A 161 0.19 5.86 -8.22
N GLY A 162 0.65 6.82 -9.05
CA GLY A 162 1.81 7.66 -8.78
C GLY A 162 3.16 7.03 -9.16
N MET A 163 3.17 5.82 -9.69
CA MET A 163 4.36 5.13 -10.18
C MET A 163 4.60 5.44 -11.66
N ASP A 164 5.84 5.79 -12.02
CA ASP A 164 6.25 5.92 -13.41
C ASP A 164 6.33 4.53 -14.09
N GLU A 165 6.58 4.53 -15.40
CA GLU A 165 6.66 3.31 -16.20
C GLU A 165 7.69 2.30 -15.67
N ASN A 166 8.85 2.78 -15.25
CA ASN A 166 9.91 1.90 -14.74
C ASN A 166 9.54 1.31 -13.37
N THR A 167 8.93 2.11 -12.51
CA THR A 167 8.53 1.68 -11.17
C THR A 167 7.39 0.66 -11.24
N ILE A 168 6.39 0.87 -12.11
CA ILE A 168 5.31 -0.12 -12.28
C ILE A 168 5.82 -1.40 -12.95
N SER A 169 6.73 -1.32 -13.91
CA SER A 169 7.35 -2.50 -14.54
C SER A 169 8.15 -3.31 -13.52
N TYR A 170 8.91 -2.64 -12.66
CA TYR A 170 9.60 -3.30 -11.54
C TYR A 170 8.62 -4.00 -10.60
N LEU A 171 7.56 -3.33 -10.18
CA LEU A 171 6.53 -3.94 -9.33
C LEU A 171 5.91 -5.17 -10.00
N MET A 172 5.63 -5.10 -11.30
CA MET A 172 5.08 -6.23 -12.06
C MET A 172 6.07 -7.40 -12.15
N SER A 173 7.36 -7.15 -12.30
CA SER A 173 8.41 -8.19 -12.24
C SER A 173 8.36 -8.92 -10.89
N VAL A 174 8.32 -8.16 -9.79
CA VAL A 174 8.24 -8.74 -8.43
C VAL A 174 6.96 -9.55 -8.21
N LEU A 175 5.81 -9.02 -8.63
CA LEU A 175 4.52 -9.69 -8.45
C LEU A 175 4.45 -10.97 -9.30
N ALA A 176 4.93 -10.94 -10.54
CA ALA A 176 5.03 -12.10 -11.41
C ALA A 176 5.93 -13.17 -10.79
N TYR A 177 7.12 -12.81 -10.33
CA TYR A 177 8.04 -13.71 -9.63
C TYR A 177 7.37 -14.38 -8.42
N LYS A 178 6.76 -13.60 -7.53
CA LYS A 178 6.06 -14.11 -6.35
C LYS A 178 4.83 -14.97 -6.68
N SER A 179 4.30 -14.86 -7.88
CA SER A 179 3.18 -15.68 -8.38
C SER A 179 3.64 -16.89 -9.21
N GLY A 180 4.96 -17.11 -9.34
CA GLY A 180 5.54 -18.22 -10.10
C GLY A 180 5.53 -18.02 -11.63
N ASP A 181 5.18 -16.84 -12.13
CA ASP A 181 5.22 -16.49 -13.55
C ASP A 181 6.61 -15.97 -13.94
N ASN A 182 7.58 -16.87 -13.94
CA ASN A 182 8.99 -16.55 -14.13
C ASN A 182 9.26 -15.91 -15.51
N ASP A 183 8.49 -16.28 -16.54
CA ASP A 183 8.68 -15.72 -17.88
C ASP A 183 8.26 -14.25 -17.93
N LYS A 184 7.12 -13.89 -17.35
CA LYS A 184 6.69 -12.50 -17.25
C LYS A 184 7.58 -11.70 -16.28
N ALA A 185 8.04 -12.30 -15.19
CA ALA A 185 8.99 -11.65 -14.30
C ALA A 185 10.27 -11.25 -15.06
N MET A 186 10.84 -12.15 -15.86
CA MET A 186 11.97 -11.86 -16.72
C MET A 186 11.68 -10.79 -17.78
N GLN A 187 10.49 -10.83 -18.40
CA GLN A 187 10.08 -9.86 -19.42
C GLN A 187 10.02 -8.45 -18.85
N TYR A 188 9.31 -8.27 -17.72
CA TYR A 188 9.24 -6.98 -17.04
C TYR A 188 10.60 -6.53 -16.53
N GLY A 189 11.39 -7.43 -15.95
CA GLY A 189 12.73 -7.14 -15.45
C GLY A 189 13.68 -6.64 -16.52
N TYR A 190 13.73 -7.28 -17.67
CA TYR A 190 14.54 -6.80 -18.78
C TYR A 190 14.09 -5.44 -19.32
N SER A 191 12.80 -5.13 -19.29
CA SER A 191 12.32 -3.80 -19.67
C SER A 191 12.88 -2.72 -18.75
N VAL A 192 12.93 -2.97 -17.43
CA VAL A 192 13.50 -2.04 -16.43
C VAL A 192 15.02 -1.87 -16.65
N ILE A 193 15.76 -2.98 -16.82
CA ILE A 193 17.22 -2.92 -17.00
C ILE A 193 17.61 -2.18 -18.27
N SER A 194 16.90 -2.40 -19.36
CA SER A 194 17.18 -1.77 -20.67
C SER A 194 16.72 -0.32 -20.74
N SER A 195 15.80 0.11 -19.89
CA SER A 195 15.29 1.49 -19.89
C SER A 195 16.37 2.50 -19.52
N ARG A 196 16.55 3.54 -20.35
CA ARG A 196 17.46 4.66 -20.05
C ARG A 196 16.94 5.54 -18.90
N GLY A 197 15.64 5.58 -18.69
CA GLY A 197 14.99 6.40 -17.66
C GLY A 197 14.96 5.74 -16.27
N ALA A 198 15.25 4.44 -16.15
CA ALA A 198 15.26 3.76 -14.88
C ALA A 198 16.48 4.15 -14.03
N SER A 199 16.25 4.45 -12.74
CA SER A 199 17.34 4.78 -11.81
C SER A 199 18.26 3.58 -11.57
N THR A 200 19.54 3.84 -11.29
CA THR A 200 20.52 2.79 -10.96
C THR A 200 20.02 1.90 -9.83
N LYS A 201 19.48 2.51 -8.77
CA LYS A 201 18.94 1.76 -7.63
C LYS A 201 17.81 0.79 -8.02
N LEU A 202 16.95 1.18 -8.96
CA LEU A 202 15.87 0.32 -9.44
C LEU A 202 16.41 -0.83 -10.26
N LYS A 203 17.39 -0.54 -11.14
CA LYS A 203 18.09 -1.56 -11.93
C LYS A 203 18.85 -2.56 -11.09
N ASP A 204 19.48 -2.12 -10.00
CA ASP A 204 20.21 -3.02 -9.10
C ASP A 204 19.25 -3.98 -8.38
N LYS A 205 18.13 -3.46 -7.86
CA LYS A 205 17.07 -4.31 -7.30
C LYS A 205 16.54 -5.34 -8.32
N GLU A 206 16.37 -4.93 -9.57
CA GLU A 206 15.87 -5.81 -10.61
C GLU A 206 16.89 -6.89 -11.00
N ARG A 207 18.19 -6.58 -11.00
CA ARG A 207 19.24 -7.56 -11.23
C ARG A 207 19.21 -8.67 -10.19
N GLU A 208 18.98 -8.32 -8.91
CA GLU A 208 18.85 -9.31 -7.83
C GLU A 208 17.72 -10.32 -8.13
N ILE A 209 16.57 -9.85 -8.63
CA ILE A 209 15.43 -10.72 -9.00
C ILE A 209 15.81 -11.62 -10.18
N ILE A 210 16.42 -11.05 -11.22
CA ILE A 210 16.84 -11.81 -12.40
C ILE A 210 17.90 -12.86 -12.04
N ASP A 211 18.81 -12.55 -11.14
CA ASP A 211 19.84 -13.49 -10.71
C ASP A 211 19.24 -14.66 -9.91
N ILE A 212 18.24 -14.40 -9.07
CA ILE A 212 17.46 -15.45 -8.40
C ILE A 212 16.75 -16.34 -9.43
N LEU A 213 16.03 -15.75 -10.39
CA LEU A 213 15.31 -16.48 -11.44
C LEU A 213 16.22 -17.32 -12.35
N LYS A 214 17.47 -16.91 -12.53
CA LYS A 214 18.47 -17.70 -13.28
C LYS A 214 19.04 -18.84 -12.47
N ALA A 215 19.13 -18.69 -11.15
CA ALA A 215 19.65 -19.73 -10.27
C ALA A 215 18.63 -20.86 -10.02
N GLU A 216 17.33 -20.59 -10.22
CA GLU A 216 16.23 -21.55 -10.07
C GLU A 216 15.97 -22.39 -11.33
N LYS A 217 16.65 -22.10 -12.45
CA LYS A 217 16.60 -22.85 -13.72
C LYS A 217 17.69 -23.91 -13.81
#